data_897150f989ed056ad2d388913611033c
#
_entry.id   897150f989ed056ad2d388913611033c
#
_cell.length_a   1.000
_cell.length_b   1.000
_cell.length_c   1.000
_cell.angle_alpha   90.00
_cell.angle_beta   90.00
_cell.angle_gamma   90.00
#
_symmetry.space_group_name_H-M   'P 1'
#
loop_
_entity.id
_entity.type
_entity.pdbx_description
1 polymer ?
#
loop_
_entity_poly.entity_id
_entity_poly.type
_entity_poly.pdbx_seq_one_letter_code
_entity_poly.pdbx_strand_id
1 'polypeptide(L)'
;MNLSMVISVYASISRELGLPLRFPGTPNAYTALYQVTSADILARATEWATTSPSAANEIFNVTNGDYFRWINLWPALARYFNMPCGDPLPLHLTEHMADKEPIWNRITERYGLEPISYSQIVSWGFGDAIFGTNYDNISSTIKLRRAGFPDCIDTEEMFCTLFDQLRRKRIIP
;
A
#
# COMPACT_ATOMS: atom_id res chain seq x y z
N MET A 1 -7.21 -3.91 7.34
CA MET A 1 -7.09 -3.62 5.90
C MET A 1 -5.65 -3.16 5.66
N ASN A 2 -4.99 -3.66 4.64
CA ASN A 2 -3.57 -3.38 4.40
C ASN A 2 -3.34 -3.22 2.89
N LEU A 3 -2.89 -2.03 2.47
CA LEU A 3 -2.66 -1.71 1.07
C LEU A 3 -1.51 -2.52 0.46
N SER A 4 -0.47 -2.84 1.26
CA SER A 4 0.62 -3.68 0.77
C SER A 4 0.15 -5.09 0.42
N MET A 5 -0.86 -5.64 1.11
CA MET A 5 -1.48 -6.92 0.76
C MET A 5 -2.23 -6.84 -0.58
N VAL A 6 -3.02 -5.77 -0.77
CA VAL A 6 -3.74 -5.55 -2.04
C VAL A 6 -2.76 -5.52 -3.21
N ILE A 7 -1.72 -4.68 -3.10
CA ILE A 7 -0.72 -4.51 -4.17
C ILE A 7 0.04 -5.83 -4.42
N SER A 8 0.49 -6.51 -3.37
CA SER A 8 1.33 -7.70 -3.51
C SER A 8 0.57 -8.91 -4.06
N VAL A 9 -0.68 -9.13 -3.62
CA VAL A 9 -1.51 -10.21 -4.16
C VAL A 9 -1.91 -9.92 -5.60
N TYR A 10 -2.28 -8.67 -5.92
CA TYR A 10 -2.58 -8.24 -7.29
C TYR A 10 -1.35 -8.42 -8.22
N ALA A 11 -0.16 -7.99 -7.77
CA ALA A 11 1.07 -8.17 -8.52
C ALA A 11 1.41 -9.65 -8.74
N SER A 12 1.26 -10.48 -7.69
CA SER A 12 1.56 -11.92 -7.79
C SER A 12 0.64 -12.64 -8.78
N ILE A 13 -0.64 -12.33 -8.77
CA ILE A 13 -1.61 -12.91 -9.71
C ILE A 13 -1.36 -12.38 -11.12
N SER A 14 -1.11 -11.08 -11.30
CA SER A 14 -0.79 -10.49 -12.61
C SER A 14 0.46 -11.13 -13.20
N ARG A 15 1.51 -11.34 -12.40
CA ARG A 15 2.74 -12.01 -12.82
C ARG A 15 2.51 -13.46 -13.23
N GLU A 16 1.71 -14.22 -12.46
CA GLU A 16 1.36 -15.61 -12.81
C GLU A 16 0.59 -15.71 -14.13
N LEU A 17 -0.17 -14.68 -14.47
CA LEU A 17 -0.90 -14.55 -15.73
C LEU A 17 -0.03 -14.01 -16.90
N GLY A 18 1.24 -13.66 -16.66
CA GLY A 18 2.11 -13.05 -17.68
C GLY A 18 1.71 -11.61 -18.03
N LEU A 19 0.97 -10.92 -17.18
CA LEU A 19 0.48 -9.56 -17.40
C LEU A 19 1.45 -8.53 -16.78
N PRO A 20 1.58 -7.33 -17.38
CA PRO A 20 2.28 -6.22 -16.74
C PRO A 20 1.54 -5.74 -15.50
N LEU A 21 2.26 -5.14 -14.56
CA LEU A 21 1.63 -4.51 -13.39
C LEU A 21 1.02 -3.16 -13.82
N ARG A 22 -0.29 -3.12 -13.96
CA ARG A 22 -1.05 -1.92 -14.31
C ARG A 22 -1.66 -1.28 -13.07
N PHE A 23 -1.62 0.04 -12.99
CA PHE A 23 -2.37 0.75 -11.95
C PHE A 23 -3.88 0.57 -12.19
N PRO A 24 -4.65 0.08 -11.22
CA PRO A 24 -6.04 -0.30 -11.45
C PRO A 24 -7.03 0.88 -11.37
N GLY A 25 -6.57 2.09 -11.08
CA GLY A 25 -7.39 3.30 -10.99
C GLY A 25 -7.44 4.12 -12.28
N THR A 26 -8.18 5.22 -12.22
CA THR A 26 -8.31 6.18 -13.33
C THR A 26 -7.00 6.95 -13.55
N PRO A 27 -6.79 7.57 -14.74
CA PRO A 27 -5.66 8.48 -14.99
C PRO A 27 -5.59 9.63 -13.99
N ASN A 28 -6.73 10.15 -13.53
CA ASN A 28 -6.77 11.21 -12.51
C ASN A 28 -6.25 10.69 -11.16
N ALA A 29 -6.69 9.52 -10.72
CA ALA A 29 -6.17 8.89 -9.50
C ALA A 29 -4.66 8.60 -9.60
N TYR A 30 -4.19 8.20 -10.79
CA TYR A 30 -2.78 7.93 -11.06
C TYR A 30 -1.89 9.15 -10.88
N THR A 31 -2.42 10.34 -11.14
CA THR A 31 -1.69 11.62 -11.09
C THR A 31 -2.01 12.48 -9.86
N ALA A 32 -3.03 12.14 -9.08
CA ALA A 32 -3.37 12.85 -7.84
C ALA A 32 -2.28 12.70 -6.78
N LEU A 33 -2.12 13.72 -5.93
CA LEU A 33 -1.26 13.64 -4.75
C LEU A 33 -1.89 12.73 -3.69
N TYR A 34 -1.07 11.88 -3.11
CA TYR A 34 -1.49 10.93 -2.10
C TYR A 34 -0.51 10.87 -0.93
N GLN A 35 -1.01 10.51 0.24
CA GLN A 35 -0.22 10.22 1.44
C GLN A 35 -0.66 8.89 2.03
N VAL A 36 0.25 8.25 2.73
CA VAL A 36 -0.04 7.06 3.53
C VAL A 36 0.54 7.22 4.93
N THR A 37 0.09 6.35 5.84
CA THR A 37 0.58 6.30 7.21
C THR A 37 0.99 4.87 7.51
N SER A 38 2.26 4.65 7.81
CA SER A 38 2.72 3.35 8.29
C SER A 38 2.30 3.13 9.74
N ALA A 39 2.12 1.86 10.12
CA ALA A 39 1.85 1.52 11.51
C ALA A 39 3.02 1.94 12.43
N ASP A 40 4.26 1.89 11.94
CA ASP A 40 5.46 2.26 12.70
C ASP A 40 5.48 3.73 13.05
N ILE A 41 5.19 4.62 12.08
CA ILE A 41 5.17 6.06 12.37
C ILE A 41 4.01 6.43 13.28
N LEU A 42 2.86 5.76 13.12
CA LEU A 42 1.72 5.96 14.00
C LEU A 42 2.04 5.50 15.44
N ALA A 43 2.71 4.36 15.61
CA ALA A 43 3.14 3.87 16.92
C ALA A 43 4.13 4.85 17.58
N ARG A 44 5.15 5.30 16.85
CA ARG A 44 6.12 6.29 17.36
C ARG A 44 5.48 7.62 17.71
N ALA A 45 4.56 8.12 16.89
CA ALA A 45 3.82 9.34 17.18
C ALA A 45 2.92 9.18 18.44
N THR A 46 2.34 8.00 18.62
CA THR A 46 1.54 7.69 19.80
C THR A 46 2.43 7.67 21.06
N GLU A 47 3.57 6.98 21.01
CA GLU A 47 4.53 6.95 22.12
C GLU A 47 5.02 8.36 22.46
N TRP A 48 5.43 9.14 21.45
CA TRP A 48 5.81 10.54 21.64
C TRP A 48 4.70 11.36 22.29
N ALA A 49 3.45 11.20 21.87
CA ALA A 49 2.33 11.96 22.38
C ALA A 49 2.01 11.64 23.84
N THR A 50 2.34 10.42 24.33
CA THR A 50 2.15 10.06 25.75
C THR A 50 3.16 10.71 26.70
N THR A 51 4.32 11.12 26.19
CA THR A 51 5.46 11.62 26.98
C THR A 51 5.73 13.11 26.77
N SER A 52 5.25 13.69 25.67
CA SER A 52 5.51 15.09 25.31
C SER A 52 4.47 16.05 25.90
N PRO A 53 4.88 17.03 26.73
CA PRO A 53 3.96 18.07 27.21
C PRO A 53 3.30 18.88 26.10
N SER A 54 3.95 19.05 24.95
CA SER A 54 3.42 19.77 23.77
C SER A 54 2.29 19.01 23.06
N ALA A 55 2.07 17.74 23.41
CA ALA A 55 1.00 16.91 22.85
C ALA A 55 -0.25 16.88 23.75
N ALA A 56 -0.18 17.43 24.97
CA ALA A 56 -1.27 17.36 25.93
C ALA A 56 -2.53 18.09 25.42
N ASN A 57 -3.67 17.38 25.37
CA ASN A 57 -4.96 17.88 24.91
C ASN A 57 -4.96 18.39 23.44
N GLU A 58 -4.05 17.88 22.60
CA GLU A 58 -3.90 18.27 21.20
C GLU A 58 -4.32 17.16 20.25
N ILE A 59 -4.73 17.55 19.03
CA ILE A 59 -5.07 16.65 17.94
C ILE A 59 -4.06 16.88 16.81
N PHE A 60 -3.51 15.79 16.29
CA PHE A 60 -2.51 15.83 15.22
C PHE A 60 -2.90 14.94 14.04
N ASN A 61 -2.60 15.41 12.82
CA ASN A 61 -2.53 14.55 11.66
C ASN A 61 -1.16 13.84 11.66
N VAL A 62 -1.18 12.53 11.49
CA VAL A 62 0.02 11.70 11.38
C VAL A 62 0.03 11.03 10.01
N THR A 63 1.10 11.23 9.24
CA THR A 63 1.37 10.54 7.96
C THR A 63 2.84 10.16 7.93
N ASN A 64 3.29 9.45 6.87
CA ASN A 64 4.72 9.15 6.70
C ASN A 64 5.60 10.41 6.62
N GLY A 65 5.01 11.56 6.30
CA GLY A 65 5.73 12.84 6.24
C GLY A 65 6.12 13.27 4.83
N ASP A 66 6.04 12.38 3.87
CA ASP A 66 6.12 12.62 2.44
C ASP A 66 4.74 12.65 1.78
N TYR A 67 4.72 12.89 0.48
CA TYR A 67 3.57 12.72 -0.40
C TYR A 67 4.07 12.28 -1.78
N PHE A 68 3.26 11.49 -2.46
CA PHE A 68 3.62 10.90 -3.73
C PHE A 68 2.46 10.98 -4.73
N ARG A 69 2.75 10.63 -5.98
CA ARG A 69 1.77 10.32 -7.01
C ARG A 69 1.97 8.86 -7.43
N TRP A 70 0.88 8.15 -7.68
CA TRP A 70 0.99 6.76 -8.13
C TRP A 70 1.81 6.63 -9.42
N ILE A 71 1.75 7.62 -10.31
CA ILE A 71 2.57 7.65 -11.54
C ILE A 71 4.08 7.55 -11.26
N ASN A 72 4.55 8.04 -10.12
CA ASN A 72 5.95 7.95 -9.73
C ASN A 72 6.24 6.66 -8.95
N LEU A 73 5.35 6.29 -8.04
CA LEU A 73 5.54 5.14 -7.16
C LEU A 73 5.28 3.81 -7.87
N TRP A 74 4.27 3.72 -8.73
CA TRP A 74 3.84 2.46 -9.35
C TRP A 74 4.95 1.77 -10.19
N PRO A 75 5.75 2.50 -10.97
CA PRO A 75 6.91 1.91 -11.66
C PRO A 75 7.96 1.32 -10.71
N ALA A 76 8.16 1.93 -9.54
CA ALA A 76 9.08 1.39 -8.53
C ALA A 76 8.54 0.09 -7.93
N LEU A 77 7.23 0.04 -7.65
CA LEU A 77 6.58 -1.20 -7.20
C LEU A 77 6.65 -2.31 -8.27
N ALA A 78 6.44 -1.97 -9.55
CA ALA A 78 6.59 -2.95 -10.63
C ALA A 78 8.02 -3.52 -10.70
N ARG A 79 9.04 -2.66 -10.56
CA ARG A 79 10.45 -3.10 -10.47
C ARG A 79 10.69 -4.03 -9.29
N TYR A 80 10.14 -3.70 -8.11
CA TYR A 80 10.26 -4.55 -6.92
C TYR A 80 9.74 -5.98 -7.18
N PHE A 81 8.60 -6.11 -7.87
CA PHE A 81 8.02 -7.41 -8.25
C PHE A 81 8.65 -8.03 -9.50
N ASN A 82 9.69 -7.41 -10.06
CA ASN A 82 10.35 -7.83 -11.32
C ASN A 82 9.34 -7.98 -12.47
N MET A 83 8.47 -6.98 -12.63
CA MET A 83 7.42 -6.94 -13.64
C MET A 83 7.55 -5.70 -14.53
N PRO A 84 7.16 -5.79 -15.80
CA PRO A 84 6.97 -4.59 -16.61
C PRO A 84 5.83 -3.76 -16.03
N CYS A 85 6.01 -2.43 -15.98
CA CYS A 85 4.94 -1.49 -15.64
C CYS A 85 4.10 -1.22 -16.90
N GLY A 86 2.79 -1.46 -16.81
CA GLY A 86 1.85 -1.14 -17.89
C GLY A 86 1.13 0.19 -17.68
N ASP A 87 0.48 0.71 -18.73
CA ASP A 87 -0.38 1.88 -18.61
C ASP A 87 -1.52 1.63 -17.62
N PRO A 88 -2.01 2.68 -16.94
CA PRO A 88 -3.18 2.56 -16.07
C PRO A 88 -4.37 1.92 -16.79
N LEU A 89 -5.05 1.03 -16.11
CA LEU A 89 -6.23 0.35 -16.61
C LEU A 89 -7.34 0.44 -15.56
N PRO A 90 -8.27 1.40 -15.69
CA PRO A 90 -9.37 1.51 -14.74
C PRO A 90 -10.19 0.23 -14.68
N LEU A 91 -10.24 -0.39 -13.50
CA LEU A 91 -11.02 -1.58 -13.23
C LEU A 91 -11.44 -1.61 -11.75
N HIS A 92 -12.49 -2.36 -11.45
CA HIS A 92 -12.87 -2.66 -10.08
C HIS A 92 -12.19 -3.96 -9.66
N LEU A 93 -11.26 -3.87 -8.69
CA LEU A 93 -10.54 -5.04 -8.17
C LEU A 93 -11.51 -6.08 -7.59
N THR A 94 -12.58 -5.62 -6.94
CA THR A 94 -13.61 -6.49 -6.40
C THR A 94 -14.22 -7.41 -7.48
N GLU A 95 -14.44 -6.90 -8.68
CA GLU A 95 -14.99 -7.68 -9.80
C GLU A 95 -13.90 -8.45 -10.54
N HIS A 96 -12.82 -7.76 -10.89
CA HIS A 96 -11.72 -8.31 -11.69
C HIS A 96 -10.99 -9.47 -11.00
N MET A 97 -10.93 -9.44 -9.67
CA MET A 97 -10.22 -10.44 -8.87
C MET A 97 -11.14 -11.51 -8.28
N ALA A 98 -12.46 -11.43 -8.49
CA ALA A 98 -13.43 -12.33 -7.87
C ALA A 98 -13.20 -13.82 -8.21
N ASP A 99 -12.76 -14.12 -9.43
CA ASP A 99 -12.54 -15.47 -9.95
C ASP A 99 -11.07 -15.94 -9.89
N LYS A 100 -10.18 -15.19 -9.22
CA LYS A 100 -8.73 -15.45 -9.22
C LYS A 100 -8.26 -16.34 -8.07
N GLU A 101 -9.16 -16.80 -7.20
CA GLU A 101 -8.83 -17.74 -6.11
C GLU A 101 -8.10 -19.01 -6.60
N PRO A 102 -8.50 -19.68 -7.71
CA PRO A 102 -7.76 -20.85 -8.20
C PRO A 102 -6.32 -20.51 -8.63
N ILE A 103 -6.07 -19.29 -9.12
CA ILE A 103 -4.74 -18.84 -9.49
C ILE A 103 -3.91 -18.62 -8.22
N TRP A 104 -4.49 -17.95 -7.22
CA TRP A 104 -3.84 -17.74 -5.93
C TRP A 104 -3.48 -19.06 -5.25
N ASN A 105 -4.36 -20.05 -5.26
CA ASN A 105 -4.10 -21.37 -4.66
C ASN A 105 -2.91 -22.06 -5.35
N ARG A 106 -2.80 -22.00 -6.68
CA ARG A 106 -1.60 -22.50 -7.39
C ARG A 106 -0.32 -21.79 -7.00
N ILE A 107 -0.37 -20.44 -6.81
CA ILE A 107 0.77 -19.66 -6.32
C ILE A 107 1.15 -20.13 -4.92
N THR A 108 0.17 -20.28 -4.02
CA THR A 108 0.38 -20.74 -2.65
C THR A 108 1.08 -22.10 -2.60
N GLU A 109 0.61 -23.06 -3.37
CA GLU A 109 1.23 -24.39 -3.47
C GLU A 109 2.64 -24.33 -4.06
N ARG A 110 2.82 -23.63 -5.18
CA ARG A 110 4.12 -23.52 -5.87
C ARG A 110 5.22 -22.94 -5.01
N TYR A 111 4.90 -21.92 -4.23
CA TYR A 111 5.87 -21.18 -3.41
C TYR A 111 5.88 -21.61 -1.93
N GLY A 112 5.06 -22.57 -1.55
CA GLY A 112 4.96 -23.04 -0.16
C GLY A 112 4.56 -21.92 0.81
N LEU A 113 3.58 -21.10 0.40
CA LEU A 113 3.12 -19.98 1.20
C LEU A 113 2.24 -20.45 2.37
N GLU A 114 2.06 -19.58 3.36
CA GLU A 114 1.13 -19.83 4.46
C GLU A 114 -0.30 -20.04 3.93
N PRO A 115 -1.06 -21.04 4.44
CA PRO A 115 -2.37 -21.42 3.91
C PRO A 115 -3.47 -20.46 4.37
N ILE A 116 -3.36 -19.19 3.97
CA ILE A 116 -4.37 -18.16 4.24
C ILE A 116 -5.38 -18.17 3.09
N SER A 117 -6.67 -18.27 3.39
CA SER A 117 -7.71 -18.28 2.35
C SER A 117 -7.71 -16.97 1.55
N TYR A 118 -8.06 -17.05 0.28
CA TYR A 118 -8.10 -15.90 -0.63
C TYR A 118 -8.94 -14.74 -0.10
N SER A 119 -10.09 -15.05 0.49
CA SER A 119 -10.99 -14.05 1.07
C SER A 119 -10.45 -13.37 2.36
N GLN A 120 -9.52 -14.03 3.05
CA GLN A 120 -8.90 -13.49 4.27
C GLN A 120 -7.62 -12.71 3.98
N ILE A 121 -6.88 -13.08 2.92
CA ILE A 121 -5.57 -12.48 2.64
C ILE A 121 -5.68 -11.07 2.11
N VAL A 122 -6.75 -10.72 1.42
CA VAL A 122 -6.90 -9.42 0.75
C VAL A 122 -8.32 -8.88 0.82
N SER A 123 -8.44 -7.57 0.96
CA SER A 123 -9.70 -6.83 0.85
C SER A 123 -9.70 -6.01 -0.44
N TRP A 124 -10.29 -6.54 -1.51
CA TRP A 124 -10.32 -5.86 -2.81
C TRP A 124 -11.09 -4.56 -2.77
N GLY A 125 -12.20 -4.49 -2.03
CA GLY A 125 -12.97 -3.25 -1.85
C GLY A 125 -12.17 -2.12 -1.20
N PHE A 126 -11.19 -2.45 -0.34
CA PHE A 126 -10.26 -1.46 0.17
C PHE A 126 -9.32 -0.94 -0.93
N GLY A 127 -8.85 -1.83 -1.81
CA GLY A 127 -8.08 -1.45 -3.00
C GLY A 127 -8.87 -0.52 -3.92
N ASP A 128 -10.12 -0.86 -4.22
CA ASP A 128 -11.01 -0.04 -5.04
C ASP A 128 -11.20 1.37 -4.46
N ALA A 129 -11.40 1.47 -3.14
CA ALA A 129 -11.53 2.76 -2.47
C ALA A 129 -10.26 3.62 -2.59
N ILE A 130 -9.07 3.01 -2.41
CA ILE A 130 -7.79 3.74 -2.48
C ILE A 130 -7.46 4.14 -3.92
N PHE A 131 -7.50 3.20 -4.87
CA PHE A 131 -7.15 3.46 -6.28
C PHE A 131 -8.23 4.25 -7.04
N GLY A 132 -9.45 4.32 -6.49
CA GLY A 132 -10.52 5.17 -6.99
C GLY A 132 -10.45 6.63 -6.54
N THR A 133 -9.52 6.99 -5.65
CA THR A 133 -9.35 8.37 -5.16
C THR A 133 -8.75 9.24 -6.27
N ASN A 134 -9.57 10.04 -6.93
CA ASN A 134 -9.23 10.81 -8.12
C ASN A 134 -9.00 12.31 -7.85
N TYR A 135 -8.74 12.68 -6.62
CA TYR A 135 -8.43 14.02 -6.12
C TYR A 135 -7.22 13.97 -5.17
N ASP A 136 -6.60 15.13 -4.94
CA ASP A 136 -5.49 15.24 -4.01
C ASP A 136 -5.94 14.92 -2.58
N ASN A 137 -5.37 13.87 -2.00
CA ASN A 137 -5.66 13.38 -0.65
C ASN A 137 -4.44 13.55 0.23
N ILE A 138 -4.28 14.75 0.78
CA ILE A 138 -3.13 15.14 1.60
C ILE A 138 -3.59 15.83 2.89
N SER A 139 -2.82 15.65 3.95
CA SER A 139 -3.03 16.29 5.25
C SER A 139 -1.78 17.05 5.66
N SER A 140 -1.97 18.21 6.29
CA SER A 140 -0.86 18.96 6.84
C SER A 140 -0.35 18.33 8.15
N THR A 141 0.95 18.06 8.21
CA THR A 141 1.66 17.59 9.41
C THR A 141 2.46 18.70 10.09
N ILE A 142 2.28 19.96 9.67
CA ILE A 142 3.05 21.10 10.20
C ILE A 142 2.86 21.24 11.72
N LYS A 143 1.62 21.08 12.21
CA LYS A 143 1.33 21.17 13.65
C LYS A 143 2.11 20.12 14.44
N LEU A 144 2.13 18.87 13.97
CA LEU A 144 2.86 17.77 14.59
C LEU A 144 4.38 18.06 14.65
N ARG A 145 4.97 18.51 13.53
CA ARG A 145 6.39 18.85 13.44
C ARG A 145 6.74 20.03 14.37
N ARG A 146 5.92 21.07 14.40
CA ARG A 146 6.12 22.22 15.30
C ARG A 146 5.98 21.87 16.77
N ALA A 147 5.21 20.85 17.10
CA ALA A 147 5.10 20.33 18.46
C ALA A 147 6.31 19.47 18.89
N GLY A 148 7.21 19.11 17.95
CA GLY A 148 8.46 18.45 18.26
C GLY A 148 8.51 16.96 17.87
N PHE A 149 7.60 16.46 17.01
CA PHE A 149 7.70 15.13 16.42
C PHE A 149 8.40 15.21 15.05
N PRO A 150 9.68 14.84 14.92
CA PRO A 150 10.47 15.06 13.71
C PRO A 150 10.41 13.89 12.71
N ASP A 151 9.92 12.73 13.15
CA ASP A 151 10.05 11.49 12.40
C ASP A 151 9.33 11.54 11.05
N CYS A 152 9.91 10.88 10.08
CA CYS A 152 9.34 10.67 8.76
C CYS A 152 9.78 9.28 8.23
N ILE A 153 9.04 8.78 7.25
CA ILE A 153 9.30 7.52 6.56
C ILE A 153 9.16 7.78 5.07
N ASP A 154 10.11 7.32 4.27
CA ASP A 154 9.98 7.27 2.82
C ASP A 154 8.94 6.22 2.44
N THR A 155 7.93 6.61 1.66
CA THR A 155 6.82 5.72 1.32
C THR A 155 7.22 4.59 0.38
N GLU A 156 8.15 4.80 -0.56
CA GLU A 156 8.67 3.74 -1.44
C GLU A 156 9.43 2.70 -0.62
N GLU A 157 10.35 3.14 0.25
CA GLU A 157 11.10 2.26 1.15
C GLU A 157 10.17 1.48 2.09
N MET A 158 9.13 2.14 2.61
CA MET A 158 8.12 1.50 3.44
C MET A 158 7.43 0.34 2.72
N PHE A 159 6.97 0.54 1.48
CA PHE A 159 6.33 -0.53 0.72
C PHE A 159 7.30 -1.68 0.46
N CYS A 160 8.52 -1.39 0.04
CA CYS A 160 9.54 -2.42 -0.17
C CYS A 160 9.80 -3.23 1.11
N THR A 161 9.97 -2.54 2.25
CA THR A 161 10.16 -3.18 3.55
C THR A 161 8.97 -4.06 3.95
N LEU A 162 7.74 -3.60 3.74
CA LEU A 162 6.54 -4.39 4.02
C LEU A 162 6.45 -5.63 3.12
N PHE A 163 6.76 -5.51 1.82
CA PHE A 163 6.79 -6.66 0.92
C PHE A 163 7.86 -7.68 1.32
N ASP A 164 9.05 -7.23 1.73
CA ASP A 164 10.10 -8.11 2.25
C ASP A 164 9.65 -8.84 3.52
N GLN A 165 8.91 -8.16 4.41
CA GLN A 165 8.34 -8.79 5.59
C GLN A 165 7.30 -9.86 5.21
N LEU A 166 6.43 -9.58 4.24
CA LEU A 166 5.44 -10.52 3.73
C LEU A 166 6.10 -11.75 3.10
N ARG A 167 7.19 -11.56 2.32
CA ARG A 167 7.99 -12.66 1.75
C ARG A 167 8.66 -13.51 2.84
N ARG A 168 9.31 -12.89 3.82
CA ARG A 168 9.93 -13.61 4.94
C ARG A 168 8.93 -14.45 5.74
N LYS A 169 7.70 -13.97 5.86
CA LYS A 169 6.59 -14.70 6.49
C LYS A 169 5.91 -15.71 5.56
N ARG A 170 6.40 -15.86 4.31
CA ARG A 170 5.78 -16.71 3.29
C ARG A 170 4.31 -16.41 3.02
N ILE A 171 3.92 -15.15 3.11
CA ILE A 171 2.56 -14.68 2.80
C ILE A 171 2.43 -14.38 1.31
N ILE A 172 3.51 -13.92 0.68
CA ILE A 172 3.62 -13.68 -0.77
C ILE A 172 4.89 -14.31 -1.34
N PRO A 173 4.95 -14.59 -2.66
CA PRO A 173 6.12 -15.19 -3.32
C PRO A 173 7.30 -14.24 -3.48
#